data_d7442929e34c4f134650bf51daf67931
#
_entry.id   d7442929e34c4f134650bf51daf67931
#
_cell.length_a   1.000
_cell.length_b   1.000
_cell.length_c   1.000
_cell.angle_alpha   90.00
_cell.angle_beta   90.00
_cell.angle_gamma   90.00
#
_symmetry.space_group_name_H-M   'P 1'
#
loop_
_entity.id
_entity.type
_entity.pdbx_description
1 polymer ?
#
loop_
_entity_poly.entity_id
_entity_poly.type
_entity_poly.pdbx_seq_one_letter_code
_entity_poly.pdbx_strand_id
1 'polypeptide(L)'
;SSLEDFLTRMSREVINRRQMEGLVRAGVFDSIHSNRRELLENMDLLLSHADAMRREAESNQDNLFGGTHETGVDSIRLRPETDWAAMDRLKEEFDALGLYLSAHPLDSYASQLSRLRIVTHAALAELLETGRAPQRVNLAGSVTSKQIRVSRRGNRFAFVQLTDQTGVFE
;
A
#
# COMPACT_ATOMS: atom_id res chain seq x y z
N SER A 1 20.94 -1.12 -3.62
CA SER A 1 19.84 -1.24 -4.60
C SER A 1 19.25 0.14 -4.84
N SER A 2 19.10 0.54 -6.09
CA SER A 2 18.45 1.79 -6.51
C SER A 2 17.16 1.47 -7.25
N LEU A 3 16.33 2.49 -7.50
CA LEU A 3 15.15 2.35 -8.34
C LEU A 3 15.51 1.88 -9.75
N GLU A 4 16.62 2.38 -10.32
CA GLU A 4 17.14 1.96 -11.61
C GLU A 4 17.55 0.49 -11.63
N ASP A 5 18.27 0.01 -10.58
CA ASP A 5 18.63 -1.40 -10.43
C ASP A 5 17.38 -2.30 -10.39
N PHE A 6 16.32 -1.84 -9.74
CA PHE A 6 15.04 -2.54 -9.74
C PHE A 6 14.43 -2.57 -11.16
N LEU A 7 14.34 -1.43 -11.84
CA LEU A 7 13.77 -1.32 -13.19
C LEU A 7 14.54 -2.18 -14.22
N THR A 8 15.86 -2.25 -14.10
CA THR A 8 16.71 -3.08 -14.98
C THR A 8 16.43 -4.57 -14.82
N ARG A 9 16.17 -5.03 -13.60
CA ARG A 9 15.90 -6.46 -13.33
C ARG A 9 14.48 -6.88 -13.66
N MET A 10 13.57 -5.91 -13.82
CA MET A 10 12.17 -6.18 -14.07
C MET A 10 11.90 -6.43 -15.55
N SER A 11 11.40 -7.61 -15.89
CA SER A 11 10.90 -7.88 -17.24
C SER A 11 9.43 -7.43 -17.36
N ARG A 12 9.05 -6.94 -18.55
CA ARG A 12 7.66 -6.55 -18.87
C ARG A 12 6.66 -7.70 -18.74
N GLU A 13 7.13 -8.93 -18.87
CA GLU A 13 6.35 -10.15 -18.70
C GLU A 13 5.95 -10.37 -17.23
N VAL A 14 6.74 -9.84 -16.30
CA VAL A 14 6.56 -10.03 -14.86
C VAL A 14 5.80 -8.88 -14.21
N ILE A 15 6.03 -7.62 -14.64
CA ILE A 15 5.34 -6.46 -14.05
C ILE A 15 4.77 -5.54 -15.14
N ASN A 16 3.45 -5.44 -15.14
CA ASN A 16 2.73 -4.45 -15.92
C ASN A 16 2.52 -3.15 -15.10
N ARG A 17 2.02 -2.09 -15.76
CA ARG A 17 1.72 -0.81 -15.13
C ARG A 17 0.91 -0.93 -13.84
N ARG A 18 -0.19 -1.68 -13.86
CA ARG A 18 -1.08 -1.85 -12.71
C ARG A 18 -0.38 -2.49 -11.51
N GLN A 19 0.47 -3.46 -11.76
CA GLN A 19 1.26 -4.10 -10.71
C GLN A 19 2.29 -3.13 -10.14
N MET A 20 2.97 -2.35 -10.99
CA MET A 20 3.93 -1.34 -10.54
C MET A 20 3.26 -0.25 -9.70
N GLU A 21 2.10 0.26 -10.13
CA GLU A 21 1.28 1.18 -9.35
C GLU A 21 0.89 0.59 -7.98
N GLY A 22 0.49 -0.68 -7.94
CA GLY A 22 0.19 -1.40 -6.70
C GLY A 22 1.40 -1.48 -5.76
N LEU A 23 2.59 -1.81 -6.27
CA LEU A 23 3.84 -1.85 -5.48
C LEU A 23 4.21 -0.47 -4.93
N VAL A 24 4.06 0.60 -5.73
CA VAL A 24 4.30 1.97 -5.28
C VAL A 24 3.35 2.35 -4.16
N ARG A 25 2.05 2.13 -4.33
CA ARG A 25 1.03 2.43 -3.31
C ARG A 25 1.25 1.64 -2.03
N ALA A 26 1.65 0.37 -2.17
CA ALA A 26 2.00 -0.51 -1.05
C ALA A 26 3.27 -0.10 -0.29
N GLY A 27 4.07 0.83 -0.83
CA GLY A 27 5.29 1.33 -0.18
C GLY A 27 6.52 0.43 -0.33
N VAL A 28 6.53 -0.46 -1.32
CA VAL A 28 7.67 -1.35 -1.58
C VAL A 28 8.97 -0.58 -1.84
N PHE A 29 8.86 0.63 -2.36
CA PHE A 29 10.00 1.48 -2.70
C PHE A 29 10.41 2.49 -1.62
N ASP A 30 9.73 2.55 -0.47
CA ASP A 30 9.95 3.58 0.55
C ASP A 30 11.39 3.65 1.05
N SER A 31 12.12 2.54 1.05
CA SER A 31 13.53 2.48 1.45
C SER A 31 14.50 3.11 0.44
N ILE A 32 14.09 3.28 -0.82
CA ILE A 32 14.92 3.83 -1.90
C ILE A 32 14.35 5.14 -2.44
N HIS A 33 13.04 5.34 -2.34
CA HIS A 33 12.34 6.56 -2.72
C HIS A 33 11.08 6.72 -1.88
N SER A 34 11.10 7.61 -0.91
CA SER A 34 10.02 7.73 0.10
C SER A 34 8.76 8.43 -0.40
N ASN A 35 8.83 9.22 -1.47
CA ASN A 35 7.69 9.92 -2.05
C ASN A 35 6.93 9.02 -3.03
N ARG A 36 5.91 8.33 -2.52
CA ARG A 36 5.10 7.40 -3.31
C ARG A 36 4.32 8.09 -4.42
N ARG A 37 3.81 9.29 -4.17
CA ARG A 37 3.06 10.07 -5.16
C ARG A 37 3.93 10.47 -6.35
N GLU A 38 5.15 10.91 -6.10
CA GLU A 38 6.10 11.26 -7.14
C GLU A 38 6.38 10.07 -8.08
N LEU A 39 6.59 8.86 -7.53
CA LEU A 39 6.73 7.65 -8.34
C LEU A 39 5.50 7.35 -9.17
N LEU A 40 4.30 7.51 -8.60
CA LEU A 40 3.04 7.22 -9.28
C LEU A 40 2.79 8.18 -10.44
N GLU A 41 2.99 9.49 -10.23
CA GLU A 41 2.79 10.52 -11.24
C GLU A 41 3.84 10.45 -12.38
N ASN A 42 5.00 9.84 -12.10
CA ASN A 42 6.05 9.60 -13.08
C ASN A 42 6.04 8.17 -13.67
N MET A 43 4.95 7.42 -13.52
CA MET A 43 4.88 6.00 -13.91
C MET A 43 5.21 5.78 -15.39
N ASP A 44 4.73 6.64 -16.30
CA ASP A 44 5.02 6.52 -17.73
C ASP A 44 6.51 6.72 -18.02
N LEU A 45 7.15 7.65 -17.31
CA LEU A 45 8.59 7.90 -17.41
C LEU A 45 9.39 6.69 -16.90
N LEU A 46 9.00 6.12 -15.76
CA LEU A 46 9.63 4.93 -15.17
C LEU A 46 9.56 3.73 -16.13
N LEU A 47 8.38 3.45 -16.69
CA LEU A 47 8.18 2.33 -17.59
C LEU A 47 8.90 2.52 -18.93
N SER A 48 8.90 3.74 -19.49
CA SER A 48 9.62 4.04 -20.72
C SER A 48 11.13 3.91 -20.55
N HIS A 49 11.66 4.33 -19.41
CA HIS A 49 13.07 4.18 -19.06
C HIS A 49 13.47 2.70 -18.91
N ALA A 50 12.65 1.90 -18.21
CA ALA A 50 12.86 0.47 -18.08
C ALA A 50 12.90 -0.24 -19.46
N ASP A 51 12.00 0.17 -20.38
CA ASP A 51 11.98 -0.35 -21.74
C ASP A 51 13.23 0.06 -22.56
N ALA A 52 13.73 1.28 -22.37
CA ALA A 52 14.95 1.77 -23.01
C ALA A 52 16.19 1.00 -22.52
N MET A 53 16.34 0.85 -21.21
CA MET A 53 17.46 0.09 -20.62
C MET A 53 17.49 -1.37 -21.11
N ARG A 54 16.32 -2.00 -21.24
CA ARG A 54 16.25 -3.36 -21.73
C ARG A 54 16.68 -3.48 -23.20
N ARG A 55 16.20 -2.61 -24.08
CA ARG A 55 16.60 -2.59 -25.49
C ARG A 55 18.11 -2.42 -25.66
N GLU A 56 18.69 -1.58 -24.81
CA GLU A 56 20.13 -1.37 -24.81
C GLU A 56 20.89 -2.63 -24.34
N ALA A 57 20.40 -3.30 -23.29
CA ALA A 57 20.97 -4.55 -22.81
C ALA A 57 20.88 -5.68 -23.88
N GLU A 58 19.74 -5.79 -24.59
CA GLU A 58 19.53 -6.74 -25.68
C GLU A 58 20.48 -6.44 -26.88
N SER A 59 20.60 -5.15 -27.25
CA SER A 59 21.48 -4.71 -28.33
C SER A 59 22.96 -4.94 -28.03
N ASN A 60 23.38 -4.79 -26.78
CA ASN A 60 24.75 -5.04 -26.35
C ASN A 60 25.10 -6.54 -26.30
N GLN A 61 24.13 -7.43 -26.15
CA GLN A 61 24.34 -8.88 -26.29
C GLN A 61 24.65 -9.32 -27.73
N ASP A 62 24.11 -8.63 -28.72
CA ASP A 62 24.39 -8.93 -30.15
C ASP A 62 25.72 -8.35 -30.64
N ASN A 63 26.28 -7.36 -29.94
CA ASN A 63 27.55 -6.71 -30.29
C ASN A 63 28.74 -7.25 -29.47
N LEU A 64 29.06 -8.54 -29.63
CA LEU A 64 30.22 -9.17 -28.98
C LEU A 64 31.60 -8.68 -29.52
N PHE A 65 31.60 -7.81 -30.50
CA PHE A 65 32.80 -7.36 -31.23
C PHE A 65 32.86 -5.84 -31.45
N GLY A 66 32.85 -5.03 -30.45
CA GLY A 66 33.23 -3.68 -30.76
C GLY A 66 32.74 -2.57 -29.87
N GLY A 67 33.66 -2.01 -29.14
CA GLY A 67 33.60 -0.65 -28.62
C GLY A 67 33.06 -0.52 -27.23
N THR A 68 33.95 -0.08 -26.34
CA THR A 68 33.60 0.54 -25.05
C THR A 68 32.72 1.77 -25.30
N HIS A 69 31.42 1.60 -25.43
CA HIS A 69 30.49 2.69 -25.22
C HIS A 69 30.29 2.80 -23.71
N GLU A 70 30.77 3.87 -23.13
CA GLU A 70 30.32 4.32 -21.82
C GLU A 70 28.79 4.42 -21.93
N THR A 71 28.09 3.47 -21.34
CA THR A 71 26.63 3.48 -21.22
C THR A 71 26.25 4.58 -20.23
N GLY A 72 26.23 5.79 -20.71
CA GLY A 72 25.64 6.91 -20.01
C GLY A 72 24.13 6.84 -20.12
N VAL A 73 23.49 5.86 -19.47
CA VAL A 73 22.07 5.98 -19.20
C VAL A 73 21.94 7.12 -18.21
N ASP A 74 21.45 8.26 -18.71
CA ASP A 74 21.15 9.42 -17.86
C ASP A 74 20.25 8.97 -16.71
N SER A 75 20.66 9.29 -15.49
CA SER A 75 19.85 9.00 -14.32
C SER A 75 18.43 9.56 -14.49
N ILE A 76 17.43 8.77 -14.17
CA ILE A 76 16.02 9.15 -14.31
C ILE A 76 15.75 10.43 -13.51
N ARG A 77 15.32 11.50 -14.17
CA ARG A 77 14.89 12.74 -13.51
C ARG A 77 13.38 12.74 -13.38
N LEU A 78 12.90 12.41 -12.19
CA LEU A 78 11.47 12.49 -11.88
C LEU A 78 11.01 13.95 -11.82
N ARG A 79 9.78 14.19 -12.25
CA ARG A 79 9.11 15.48 -12.03
C ARG A 79 8.74 15.56 -10.56
N PRO A 80 9.20 16.59 -9.81
CA PRO A 80 8.96 16.68 -8.38
C PRO A 80 7.46 16.85 -8.09
N GLU A 81 6.98 16.07 -7.12
CA GLU A 81 5.61 16.11 -6.63
C GLU A 81 5.61 16.17 -5.10
N THR A 82 4.59 16.82 -4.53
CA THR A 82 4.38 16.79 -3.09
C THR A 82 3.73 15.45 -2.70
N ASP A 83 4.32 14.74 -1.74
CA ASP A 83 3.78 13.46 -1.29
C ASP A 83 2.40 13.60 -0.65
N TRP A 84 1.68 12.50 -0.56
CA TRP A 84 0.38 12.44 0.10
C TRP A 84 0.49 12.80 1.58
N ALA A 85 -0.58 13.39 2.13
CA ALA A 85 -0.74 13.46 3.58
C ALA A 85 -0.80 12.05 4.19
N ALA A 86 -0.41 11.91 5.47
CA ALA A 86 -0.30 10.60 6.12
C ALA A 86 -1.56 9.73 5.99
N MET A 87 -2.75 10.32 6.14
CA MET A 87 -4.02 9.57 6.02
C MET A 87 -4.33 9.16 4.58
N ASP A 88 -3.99 10.01 3.58
CA ASP A 88 -4.16 9.68 2.17
C ASP A 88 -3.21 8.55 1.77
N ARG A 89 -1.97 8.58 2.28
CA ARG A 89 -0.98 7.52 2.07
C ARG A 89 -1.45 6.18 2.62
N LEU A 90 -2.04 6.15 3.82
CA LEU A 90 -2.64 4.95 4.40
C LEU A 90 -3.84 4.45 3.59
N LYS A 91 -4.65 5.37 3.06
CA LYS A 91 -5.77 5.02 2.18
C LYS A 91 -5.28 4.36 0.89
N GLU A 92 -4.28 4.94 0.23
CA GLU A 92 -3.69 4.38 -0.99
C GLU A 92 -3.08 2.98 -0.74
N GLU A 93 -2.42 2.79 0.41
CA GLU A 93 -1.89 1.50 0.84
C GLU A 93 -3.02 0.47 1.04
N PHE A 94 -4.09 0.86 1.74
CA PHE A 94 -5.25 0.00 1.94
C PHE A 94 -5.95 -0.35 0.63
N ASP A 95 -6.13 0.62 -0.27
CA ASP A 95 -6.76 0.39 -1.59
C ASP A 95 -5.93 -0.57 -2.46
N ALA A 96 -4.61 -0.61 -2.28
CA ALA A 96 -3.71 -1.52 -2.98
C ALA A 96 -3.65 -2.93 -2.38
N LEU A 97 -3.64 -3.04 -1.05
CA LEU A 97 -3.36 -4.29 -0.32
C LEU A 97 -4.59 -4.91 0.34
N GLY A 98 -5.64 -4.11 0.61
CA GLY A 98 -6.79 -4.50 1.42
C GLY A 98 -6.51 -4.56 2.93
N LEU A 99 -5.35 -4.07 3.36
CA LEU A 99 -4.95 -3.99 4.77
C LEU A 99 -4.02 -2.77 4.99
N TYR A 100 -3.91 -2.33 6.23
CA TYR A 100 -2.95 -1.32 6.65
C TYR A 100 -1.65 -2.01 7.08
N LEU A 101 -0.52 -1.66 6.47
CA LEU A 101 0.79 -2.26 6.71
C LEU A 101 1.75 -1.32 7.45
N SER A 102 1.82 -0.06 7.02
CA SER A 102 2.80 0.90 7.56
C SER A 102 2.37 1.53 8.88
N ALA A 103 1.09 1.79 9.06
CA ALA A 103 0.47 2.31 10.29
C ALA A 103 -1.05 2.11 10.20
N HIS A 104 -1.77 2.27 11.32
CA HIS A 104 -3.22 2.19 11.34
C HIS A 104 -3.87 3.59 11.53
N PRO A 105 -5.02 3.91 10.87
CA PRO A 105 -5.69 5.20 11.06
C PRO A 105 -5.99 5.55 12.51
N LEU A 106 -6.26 4.56 13.36
CA LEU A 106 -6.51 4.76 14.79
C LEU A 106 -5.28 5.17 15.60
N ASP A 107 -4.06 5.02 15.06
CA ASP A 107 -2.83 5.41 15.77
C ASP A 107 -2.81 6.91 16.07
N SER A 108 -3.37 7.73 15.17
CA SER A 108 -3.54 9.17 15.38
C SER A 108 -4.46 9.52 16.56
N TYR A 109 -5.29 8.58 17.01
CA TYR A 109 -6.27 8.75 18.09
C TYR A 109 -5.92 7.97 19.35
N ALA A 110 -4.72 7.41 19.48
CA ALA A 110 -4.32 6.53 20.56
C ALA A 110 -4.58 7.12 21.98
N SER A 111 -4.30 8.42 22.17
CA SER A 111 -4.53 9.11 23.43
C SER A 111 -6.02 9.25 23.80
N GLN A 112 -6.87 9.47 22.80
CA GLN A 112 -8.33 9.57 22.97
C GLN A 112 -8.93 8.20 23.25
N LEU A 113 -8.49 7.17 22.50
CA LEU A 113 -8.98 5.80 22.64
C LEU A 113 -8.65 5.23 24.04
N SER A 114 -7.46 5.51 24.56
CA SER A 114 -7.08 5.10 25.92
C SER A 114 -7.97 5.70 27.00
N ARG A 115 -8.36 6.98 26.88
CA ARG A 115 -9.28 7.65 27.80
C ARG A 115 -10.69 7.05 27.77
N LEU A 116 -11.14 6.57 26.63
CA LEU A 116 -12.45 5.95 26.43
C LEU A 116 -12.47 4.46 26.82
N ARG A 117 -11.36 3.91 27.32
CA ARG A 117 -11.23 2.50 27.69
C ARG A 117 -11.66 1.57 26.55
N ILE A 118 -11.17 1.87 25.35
CA ILE A 118 -11.42 1.05 24.18
C ILE A 118 -10.65 -0.27 24.31
N VAL A 119 -11.34 -1.37 24.06
CA VAL A 119 -10.77 -2.71 23.99
C VAL A 119 -10.47 -3.02 22.52
N THR A 120 -9.33 -3.61 22.21
CA THR A 120 -9.01 -4.08 20.84
C THR A 120 -9.80 -5.34 20.52
N HIS A 121 -9.96 -5.62 19.21
CA HIS A 121 -10.62 -6.84 18.75
C HIS A 121 -9.95 -8.11 19.32
N ALA A 122 -8.62 -8.20 19.29
CA ALA A 122 -7.90 -9.35 19.83
C ALA A 122 -8.11 -9.51 21.34
N ALA A 123 -8.07 -8.42 22.11
CA ALA A 123 -8.33 -8.47 23.55
C ALA A 123 -9.77 -8.89 23.86
N LEU A 124 -10.75 -8.47 23.06
CA LEU A 124 -12.13 -8.94 23.20
C LEU A 124 -12.25 -10.43 22.89
N ALA A 125 -11.60 -10.93 21.84
CA ALA A 125 -11.61 -12.35 21.51
C ALA A 125 -11.07 -13.20 22.66
N GLU A 126 -9.95 -12.81 23.28
CA GLU A 126 -9.37 -13.47 24.45
C GLU A 126 -10.33 -13.47 25.65
N LEU A 127 -11.00 -12.33 25.92
CA LEU A 127 -11.99 -12.24 27.01
C LEU A 127 -13.19 -13.17 26.77
N LEU A 128 -13.62 -13.32 25.52
CA LEU A 128 -14.70 -14.25 25.16
C LEU A 128 -14.29 -15.71 25.33
N GLU A 129 -13.10 -16.09 24.87
CA GLU A 129 -12.57 -17.45 25.00
C GLU A 129 -12.39 -17.86 26.46
N THR A 130 -11.97 -16.93 27.32
CA THR A 130 -11.78 -17.19 28.76
C THR A 130 -13.07 -17.07 29.59
N GLY A 131 -14.21 -16.77 28.96
CA GLY A 131 -15.49 -16.57 29.65
C GLY A 131 -15.54 -15.33 30.56
N ARG A 132 -14.61 -14.40 30.40
CA ARG A 132 -14.47 -13.17 31.21
C ARG A 132 -15.01 -11.93 30.53
N ALA A 133 -15.67 -12.06 29.38
CA ALA A 133 -16.18 -10.91 28.66
C ALA A 133 -17.22 -10.15 29.47
N PRO A 134 -17.08 -8.82 29.64
CA PRO A 134 -18.06 -8.01 30.30
C PRO A 134 -19.33 -7.90 29.45
N GLN A 135 -20.46 -7.59 30.07
CA GLN A 135 -21.76 -7.42 29.37
C GLN A 135 -21.73 -6.29 28.34
N ARG A 136 -20.80 -5.34 28.46
CA ARG A 136 -20.65 -4.19 27.57
C ARG A 136 -19.18 -3.87 27.40
N VAL A 137 -18.75 -3.72 26.16
CA VAL A 137 -17.41 -3.27 25.77
C VAL A 137 -17.49 -2.09 24.81
N ASN A 138 -16.48 -1.24 24.82
CA ASN A 138 -16.30 -0.19 23.83
C ASN A 138 -15.22 -0.66 22.85
N LEU A 139 -15.56 -0.73 21.57
CA LEU A 139 -14.64 -0.99 20.48
C LEU A 139 -14.48 0.27 19.63
N ALA A 140 -13.36 0.43 18.99
CA ALA A 140 -13.15 1.42 17.95
C ALA A 140 -12.55 0.73 16.72
N GLY A 141 -12.96 1.16 15.54
CA GLY A 141 -12.46 0.63 14.29
C GLY A 141 -12.58 1.64 13.15
N SER A 142 -11.69 1.52 12.17
CA SER A 142 -11.84 2.19 10.88
C SER A 142 -12.77 1.36 9.99
N VAL A 143 -13.78 2.00 9.39
CA VAL A 143 -14.73 1.29 8.51
C VAL A 143 -14.05 0.95 7.19
N THR A 144 -14.00 -0.33 6.85
CA THR A 144 -13.41 -0.83 5.59
C THR A 144 -14.47 -1.19 4.57
N SER A 145 -15.63 -1.72 5.01
CA SER A 145 -16.76 -1.97 4.12
C SER A 145 -18.10 -1.79 4.81
N LYS A 146 -19.13 -1.53 4.02
CA LYS A 146 -20.51 -1.39 4.51
C LYS A 146 -21.48 -1.97 3.49
N GLN A 147 -22.31 -2.92 3.93
CA GLN A 147 -23.40 -3.48 3.15
C GLN A 147 -24.75 -3.18 3.80
N ILE A 148 -25.59 -2.41 3.12
CA ILE A 148 -26.96 -2.14 3.59
C ILE A 148 -27.89 -3.20 3.00
N ARG A 149 -28.73 -3.79 3.83
CA ARG A 149 -29.73 -4.79 3.45
C ARG A 149 -31.10 -4.48 4.04
N VAL A 150 -32.12 -5.12 3.48
CA VAL A 150 -33.49 -5.03 3.99
C VAL A 150 -33.92 -6.44 4.44
N SER A 151 -34.38 -6.55 5.68
CA SER A 151 -34.90 -7.80 6.23
C SER A 151 -36.23 -8.20 5.58
N ARG A 152 -36.63 -9.45 5.73
CA ARG A 152 -37.96 -9.93 5.26
C ARG A 152 -39.15 -9.13 5.84
N ARG A 153 -38.94 -8.43 6.97
CA ARG A 153 -39.93 -7.58 7.62
C ARG A 153 -39.87 -6.11 7.19
N GLY A 154 -39.06 -5.78 6.16
CA GLY A 154 -38.91 -4.42 5.65
C GLY A 154 -37.94 -3.53 6.44
N ASN A 155 -37.31 -4.01 7.52
CA ASN A 155 -36.37 -3.23 8.31
C ASN A 155 -35.02 -3.16 7.61
N ARG A 156 -34.44 -1.96 7.53
CA ARG A 156 -33.07 -1.75 7.03
C ARG A 156 -32.06 -2.06 8.12
N PHE A 157 -31.00 -2.79 7.74
CA PHE A 157 -29.84 -3.07 8.58
C PHE A 157 -28.57 -3.03 7.76
N ALA A 158 -27.41 -2.97 8.41
CA ALA A 158 -26.14 -2.95 7.72
C ALA A 158 -25.17 -3.93 8.40
N PHE A 159 -24.39 -4.61 7.57
CA PHE A 159 -23.14 -5.23 7.97
C PHE A 159 -22.04 -4.18 7.76
N VAL A 160 -21.25 -3.96 8.79
CA VAL A 160 -20.17 -2.96 8.78
C VAL A 160 -18.89 -3.66 9.20
N GLN A 161 -17.98 -3.81 8.25
CA GLN A 161 -16.67 -4.35 8.53
C GLN A 161 -15.75 -3.22 9.03
N LEU A 162 -15.10 -3.47 10.13
CA LEU A 162 -14.19 -2.54 10.78
C LEU A 162 -12.81 -3.20 10.95
N THR A 163 -11.79 -2.37 11.08
CA THR A 163 -10.44 -2.82 11.44
C THR A 163 -9.89 -1.97 12.57
N ASP A 164 -9.16 -2.60 13.47
CA ASP A 164 -8.27 -1.95 14.44
C ASP A 164 -6.82 -2.42 14.22
N GLN A 165 -5.88 -2.03 15.10
CA GLN A 165 -4.47 -2.42 14.99
C GLN A 165 -4.25 -3.95 15.11
N THR A 166 -5.25 -4.72 15.55
CA THR A 166 -5.13 -6.16 15.84
C THR A 166 -5.85 -7.05 14.84
N GLY A 167 -6.73 -6.47 14.01
CA GLY A 167 -7.43 -7.25 13.00
C GLY A 167 -8.71 -6.62 12.46
N VAL A 168 -9.45 -7.43 11.71
CA VAL A 168 -10.73 -7.08 11.08
C VAL A 168 -11.86 -7.74 11.83
N PHE A 169 -12.97 -7.02 12.06
CA PHE A 169 -14.19 -7.51 12.72
C PHE A 169 -15.45 -6.91 12.10
N GLU A 170 -16.58 -7.58 12.30
CA GLU A 170 -17.89 -7.17 11.80
C GLU A 170 -18.90 -7.02 12.95
#